data_a26c2112b892638256e6f6183c8ea0da
#
_entry.id   a26c2112b892638256e6f6183c8ea0da
#
_cell.length_a   1.000
_cell.length_b   1.000
_cell.length_c   1.000
_cell.angle_alpha   90.00
_cell.angle_beta   90.00
_cell.angle_gamma   90.00
#
_symmetry.space_group_name_H-M   'P 1'
#
loop_
_entity.id
_entity.type
_entity.pdbx_description
1 polymer ?
#
loop_
_entity_poly.entity_id
_entity_poly.type
_entity_poly.pdbx_seq_one_letter_code
_entity_poly.pdbx_strand_id
1 'polypeptide(L)'
;NSTTTEINWDEMTDLKDIGDFPFITAPKGLIMYNEKNGLTEVFDYETMENFTGKNIITTEGKLAVLYFSEDFNQKIFDRSFYDYLDKIGARQLYKGDFPEDEKQREQLAKNIWNGTITTYGLQRESNTPFAVYAFRNNSKKYILNIQSNSAQGNIFIMELKDFEQTIEKYTAEQMKSDIDKTGKAILNINFDTDKATLKPDGQKIVDEIYALLNTNSNLKLSVEGHTDNVGSATRNKQLSTERANTVM
;
A
#
# COMPACT_ATOMS: atom_id res chain seq x y z
N ASN A 1 10.30 -10.85 0.73
CA ASN A 1 10.11 -12.07 -0.05
C ASN A 1 8.61 -12.34 -0.10
N SER A 2 7.96 -11.92 -1.18
CA SER A 2 6.53 -12.08 -1.35
C SER A 2 6.18 -13.55 -1.55
N THR A 3 5.32 -14.06 -0.73
CA THR A 3 4.78 -15.43 -0.71
C THR A 3 3.74 -15.69 -1.81
N THR A 4 3.79 -14.98 -2.92
CA THR A 4 2.93 -15.22 -4.09
C THR A 4 3.23 -16.52 -4.85
N THR A 5 4.16 -17.34 -4.36
CA THR A 5 4.57 -18.63 -4.98
C THR A 5 3.52 -19.74 -4.90
N GLU A 6 2.44 -19.59 -4.13
CA GLU A 6 1.40 -20.63 -4.01
C GLU A 6 0.29 -20.55 -5.08
N ILE A 7 0.19 -19.44 -5.80
CA ILE A 7 -0.81 -19.25 -6.85
C ILE A 7 -0.14 -19.38 -8.21
N ASN A 8 -0.50 -20.43 -8.96
CA ASN A 8 -0.02 -20.57 -10.32
C ASN A 8 -0.80 -19.65 -11.26
N TRP A 9 -0.29 -18.44 -11.41
CA TRP A 9 -0.91 -17.41 -12.24
C TRP A 9 -0.89 -17.73 -13.74
N ASP A 10 0.08 -18.54 -14.18
CA ASP A 10 0.23 -18.88 -15.61
C ASP A 10 -0.85 -19.85 -16.09
N GLU A 11 -1.42 -20.63 -15.18
CA GLU A 11 -2.56 -21.50 -15.46
C GLU A 11 -3.92 -20.80 -15.45
N MET A 12 -3.96 -19.52 -15.06
CA MET A 12 -5.21 -18.78 -14.99
C MET A 12 -5.55 -18.13 -16.33
N THR A 13 -6.79 -18.29 -16.76
CA THR A 13 -7.32 -17.56 -17.91
C THR A 13 -7.29 -16.06 -17.63
N ASP A 14 -6.81 -15.29 -18.59
CA ASP A 14 -6.87 -13.83 -18.56
C ASP A 14 -8.29 -13.41 -18.97
N LEU A 15 -9.09 -13.02 -18.00
CA LEU A 15 -10.47 -12.61 -18.18
C LEU A 15 -10.52 -11.29 -18.97
N LYS A 16 -11.51 -11.16 -19.85
CA LYS A 16 -11.71 -9.96 -20.66
C LYS A 16 -13.16 -9.49 -20.54
N ASP A 17 -13.36 -8.22 -20.77
CA ASP A 17 -14.70 -7.62 -20.81
C ASP A 17 -15.50 -7.77 -19.50
N ILE A 18 -14.80 -7.83 -18.35
CA ILE A 18 -15.43 -7.88 -17.03
C ILE A 18 -15.66 -6.50 -16.41
N GLY A 19 -15.36 -5.43 -17.15
CA GLY A 19 -15.48 -4.05 -16.72
C GLY A 19 -14.21 -3.51 -16.07
N ASP A 20 -14.33 -2.32 -15.48
CA ASP A 20 -13.25 -1.64 -14.77
C ASP A 20 -13.18 -2.06 -13.30
N PHE A 21 -11.98 -1.96 -12.71
CA PHE A 21 -11.79 -2.21 -11.28
C PHE A 21 -12.73 -1.31 -10.44
N PRO A 22 -13.45 -1.89 -9.49
CA PRO A 22 -13.37 -3.23 -8.90
C PRO A 22 -14.27 -4.32 -9.52
N PHE A 23 -14.76 -4.18 -10.72
CA PHE A 23 -15.49 -5.19 -11.49
C PHE A 23 -16.88 -5.56 -10.96
N ILE A 24 -17.30 -5.03 -9.83
CA ILE A 24 -18.50 -5.42 -9.10
C ILE A 24 -19.37 -4.20 -8.89
N THR A 25 -20.66 -4.36 -9.19
CA THR A 25 -21.73 -3.42 -8.88
C THR A 25 -22.72 -4.04 -7.92
N ALA A 26 -23.50 -3.23 -7.21
CA ALA A 26 -24.54 -3.73 -6.32
C ALA A 26 -25.58 -4.53 -7.10
N PRO A 27 -25.88 -5.80 -6.71
CA PRO A 27 -26.99 -6.54 -7.28
C PRO A 27 -28.33 -5.87 -6.97
N LYS A 28 -29.34 -6.11 -7.83
CA LYS A 28 -30.69 -5.62 -7.57
C LYS A 28 -31.19 -6.11 -6.21
N GLY A 29 -31.63 -5.17 -5.37
CA GLY A 29 -32.16 -5.44 -4.03
C GLY A 29 -31.10 -5.47 -2.93
N LEU A 30 -29.85 -5.10 -3.23
CA LEU A 30 -28.80 -4.85 -2.25
C LEU A 30 -28.29 -3.41 -2.38
N ILE A 31 -27.99 -2.82 -1.23
CA ILE A 31 -27.44 -1.46 -1.13
C ILE A 31 -25.98 -1.57 -0.73
N MET A 32 -25.09 -1.02 -1.57
CA MET A 32 -23.68 -0.88 -1.24
C MET A 32 -23.51 0.37 -0.39
N TYR A 33 -22.87 0.22 0.76
CA TYR A 33 -22.60 1.35 1.64
C TYR A 33 -21.83 2.46 0.90
N ASN A 34 -22.21 3.73 1.14
CA ASN A 34 -21.64 4.89 0.47
C ASN A 34 -21.89 4.93 -1.06
N GLU A 35 -23.16 4.86 -1.44
CA GLU A 35 -23.62 4.78 -2.84
C GLU A 35 -23.13 5.88 -3.79
N LYS A 36 -22.70 7.04 -3.31
CA LYS A 36 -22.28 8.16 -4.18
C LYS A 36 -21.22 7.77 -5.19
N ASN A 37 -20.36 6.79 -4.84
CA ASN A 37 -19.27 6.32 -5.70
C ASN A 37 -19.38 4.83 -6.04
N GLY A 38 -20.42 4.13 -5.59
CA GLY A 38 -20.58 2.69 -5.78
C GLY A 38 -19.55 1.82 -5.06
N LEU A 39 -18.74 2.41 -4.18
CA LEU A 39 -17.67 1.75 -3.42
C LEU A 39 -17.69 2.23 -1.99
N THR A 40 -17.38 1.34 -1.04
CA THR A 40 -17.18 1.73 0.35
C THR A 40 -15.87 2.46 0.50
N GLU A 41 -14.77 1.90 0.01
CA GLU A 41 -13.44 2.50 0.11
C GLU A 41 -12.48 1.94 -0.96
N VAL A 42 -11.54 2.76 -1.42
CA VAL A 42 -10.45 2.33 -2.31
C VAL A 42 -9.14 2.90 -1.79
N PHE A 43 -8.17 2.02 -1.58
CA PHE A 43 -6.80 2.36 -1.19
C PHE A 43 -5.87 2.16 -2.38
N ASP A 44 -4.99 3.10 -2.65
CA ASP A 44 -4.02 2.99 -3.75
C ASP A 44 -2.94 1.94 -3.50
N TYR A 45 -2.61 1.71 -2.22
CA TYR A 45 -1.73 0.65 -1.78
C TYR A 45 -2.09 0.20 -0.36
N GLU A 46 -2.38 -1.09 -0.19
CA GLU A 46 -2.76 -1.71 1.08
C GLU A 46 -2.34 -3.18 1.10
N THR A 47 -2.41 -3.80 2.26
CA THR A 47 -2.13 -5.21 2.48
C THR A 47 -3.42 -5.98 2.72
N MET A 48 -3.54 -7.15 2.11
CA MET A 48 -4.65 -8.07 2.33
C MET A 48 -4.15 -9.49 2.56
N GLU A 49 -4.71 -10.16 3.56
CA GLU A 49 -4.35 -11.51 3.92
C GLU A 49 -5.50 -12.47 3.65
N ASN A 50 -5.19 -13.59 3.00
CA ASN A 50 -6.15 -14.59 2.60
C ASN A 50 -5.70 -15.97 3.02
N PHE A 51 -6.61 -16.75 3.60
CA PHE A 51 -6.38 -18.15 3.89
C PHE A 51 -6.83 -19.01 2.70
N THR A 52 -5.95 -19.91 2.26
CA THR A 52 -6.17 -20.77 1.09
C THR A 52 -6.41 -22.23 1.45
N GLY A 53 -6.76 -22.50 2.70
CA GLY A 53 -7.00 -23.85 3.22
C GLY A 53 -5.74 -24.48 3.85
N LYS A 54 -4.57 -23.99 3.54
CA LYS A 54 -3.29 -24.48 4.10
C LYS A 54 -2.47 -23.36 4.74
N ASN A 55 -2.32 -22.25 4.03
CA ASN A 55 -1.48 -21.13 4.43
C ASN A 55 -2.24 -19.83 4.35
N ILE A 56 -1.70 -18.80 4.99
CA ILE A 56 -2.11 -17.41 4.78
C ILE A 56 -1.23 -16.82 3.68
N ILE A 57 -1.85 -16.27 2.66
CA ILE A 57 -1.20 -15.50 1.60
C ILE A 57 -1.37 -14.02 1.93
N THR A 58 -0.25 -13.33 2.09
CA THR A 58 -0.22 -11.87 2.18
C THR A 58 -0.03 -11.30 0.79
N THR A 59 -0.90 -10.38 0.39
CA THR A 59 -0.84 -9.68 -0.89
C THR A 59 -0.88 -8.19 -0.67
N GLU A 60 -0.25 -7.44 -1.57
CA GLU A 60 -0.13 -5.99 -1.51
C GLU A 60 -0.53 -5.39 -2.85
N GLY A 61 -1.10 -4.19 -2.80
CA GLY A 61 -1.50 -3.48 -4.00
C GLY A 61 -2.70 -2.56 -3.80
N LYS A 62 -3.41 -2.27 -4.88
CA LYS A 62 -4.62 -1.44 -4.84
C LYS A 62 -5.79 -2.27 -4.32
N LEU A 63 -6.39 -1.84 -3.23
CA LEU A 63 -7.51 -2.54 -2.57
C LEU A 63 -8.81 -1.78 -2.71
N ALA A 64 -9.88 -2.47 -3.12
CA ALA A 64 -11.24 -2.00 -2.98
C ALA A 64 -11.98 -2.80 -1.90
N VAL A 65 -12.68 -2.09 -1.02
CA VAL A 65 -13.52 -2.66 0.04
C VAL A 65 -14.96 -2.30 -0.24
N LEU A 66 -15.78 -3.32 -0.48
CA LEU A 66 -17.22 -3.20 -0.76
C LEU A 66 -18.00 -3.74 0.42
N TYR A 67 -18.88 -2.92 0.99
CA TYR A 67 -19.62 -3.25 2.19
C TYR A 67 -21.13 -3.14 1.98
N PHE A 68 -21.85 -4.16 2.43
CA PHE A 68 -23.30 -4.29 2.31
C PHE A 68 -23.90 -4.61 3.68
N SER A 69 -24.72 -3.72 4.23
CA SER A 69 -25.37 -3.94 5.54
C SER A 69 -26.80 -3.41 5.61
N GLU A 70 -27.16 -2.43 4.77
CA GLU A 70 -28.49 -1.85 4.77
C GLU A 70 -29.44 -2.75 3.99
N ASP A 71 -30.60 -3.08 4.60
CA ASP A 71 -31.59 -4.01 4.03
C ASP A 71 -30.99 -5.32 3.49
N PHE A 72 -29.95 -5.81 4.17
CA PHE A 72 -29.11 -6.90 3.70
C PHE A 72 -29.86 -8.22 3.62
N ASN A 73 -29.72 -8.89 2.47
CA ASN A 73 -30.21 -10.24 2.25
C ASN A 73 -29.05 -11.16 1.84
N GLN A 74 -28.61 -11.99 2.78
CA GLN A 74 -27.48 -12.90 2.59
C GLN A 74 -27.66 -13.83 1.38
N LYS A 75 -28.87 -14.38 1.16
CA LYS A 75 -29.11 -15.30 0.02
C LYS A 75 -28.94 -14.59 -1.34
N ILE A 76 -29.44 -13.35 -1.43
CA ILE A 76 -29.28 -12.54 -2.65
C ILE A 76 -27.80 -12.22 -2.85
N PHE A 77 -27.10 -11.81 -1.79
CA PHE A 77 -25.68 -11.51 -1.82
C PHE A 77 -24.87 -12.72 -2.28
N ASP A 78 -24.95 -13.82 -1.56
CA ASP A 78 -24.15 -15.02 -1.85
C ASP A 78 -24.43 -15.53 -3.27
N ARG A 79 -25.70 -15.70 -3.63
CA ARG A 79 -26.05 -16.22 -4.94
C ARG A 79 -25.59 -15.30 -6.08
N SER A 80 -25.80 -13.98 -5.94
CA SER A 80 -25.43 -13.04 -6.99
C SER A 80 -23.91 -13.01 -7.23
N PHE A 81 -23.13 -13.00 -6.16
CA PHE A 81 -21.68 -12.88 -6.30
C PHE A 81 -21.01 -14.21 -6.62
N TYR A 82 -21.41 -15.32 -6.02
CA TYR A 82 -20.85 -16.63 -6.38
C TYR A 82 -21.17 -17.00 -7.84
N ASP A 83 -22.44 -16.85 -8.25
CA ASP A 83 -22.84 -17.12 -9.65
C ASP A 83 -22.09 -16.19 -10.63
N TYR A 84 -21.85 -14.94 -10.25
CA TYR A 84 -21.07 -13.99 -11.07
C TYR A 84 -19.61 -14.43 -11.20
N LEU A 85 -18.93 -14.75 -10.09
CA LEU A 85 -17.54 -15.16 -10.08
C LEU A 85 -17.32 -16.46 -10.86
N ASP A 86 -18.22 -17.42 -10.72
CA ASP A 86 -18.19 -18.66 -11.50
C ASP A 86 -18.43 -18.39 -12.98
N LYS A 87 -19.38 -17.52 -13.32
CA LYS A 87 -19.71 -17.16 -14.71
C LYS A 87 -18.56 -16.47 -15.45
N ILE A 88 -17.81 -15.58 -14.78
CA ILE A 88 -16.65 -14.92 -15.39
C ILE A 88 -15.43 -15.83 -15.45
N GLY A 89 -15.45 -16.99 -14.78
CA GLY A 89 -14.34 -17.95 -14.76
C GLY A 89 -13.25 -17.60 -13.73
N ALA A 90 -13.59 -16.86 -12.67
CA ALA A 90 -12.67 -16.64 -11.57
C ALA A 90 -12.37 -17.97 -10.85
N ARG A 91 -11.10 -18.21 -10.53
CA ARG A 91 -10.68 -19.47 -9.90
C ARG A 91 -10.87 -19.41 -8.39
N GLN A 92 -11.73 -20.25 -7.84
CA GLN A 92 -11.87 -20.41 -6.40
C GLN A 92 -10.62 -21.09 -5.83
N LEU A 93 -9.92 -20.39 -4.91
CA LEU A 93 -8.78 -20.92 -4.19
C LEU A 93 -9.18 -21.61 -2.91
N TYR A 94 -10.18 -21.06 -2.21
CA TYR A 94 -10.71 -21.59 -0.95
C TYR A 94 -12.16 -21.16 -0.74
N LYS A 95 -12.92 -21.98 -0.01
CA LYS A 95 -14.23 -21.65 0.54
C LYS A 95 -14.44 -22.44 1.82
N GLY A 96 -14.76 -21.75 2.91
CA GLY A 96 -14.99 -22.35 4.23
C GLY A 96 -14.68 -21.38 5.36
N ASP A 97 -14.35 -21.95 6.51
CA ASP A 97 -14.06 -21.21 7.74
C ASP A 97 -12.54 -21.13 7.99
N PHE A 98 -12.10 -20.14 8.73
CA PHE A 98 -10.75 -20.12 9.24
C PHE A 98 -10.61 -21.14 10.39
N PRO A 99 -9.48 -21.84 10.53
CA PRO A 99 -9.29 -22.82 11.59
C PRO A 99 -9.63 -22.29 12.98
N GLU A 100 -10.34 -23.06 13.79
CA GLU A 100 -10.71 -22.68 15.16
C GLU A 100 -9.58 -22.98 16.16
N ASP A 101 -8.70 -23.97 15.87
CA ASP A 101 -7.59 -24.34 16.74
C ASP A 101 -6.59 -23.19 16.90
N GLU A 102 -6.38 -22.77 18.14
CA GLU A 102 -5.54 -21.61 18.46
C GLU A 102 -4.07 -21.82 18.08
N LYS A 103 -3.54 -23.02 18.27
CA LYS A 103 -2.15 -23.33 17.93
C LYS A 103 -1.92 -23.30 16.42
N GLN A 104 -2.90 -23.78 15.66
CA GLN A 104 -2.88 -23.71 14.20
C GLN A 104 -2.95 -22.27 13.72
N ARG A 105 -3.80 -21.44 14.31
CA ARG A 105 -3.89 -19.99 14.04
C ARG A 105 -2.57 -19.28 14.32
N GLU A 106 -1.95 -19.56 15.46
CA GLU A 106 -0.63 -19.00 15.81
C GLU A 106 0.47 -19.42 14.83
N GLN A 107 0.46 -20.69 14.39
CA GLN A 107 1.43 -21.16 13.40
C GLN A 107 1.25 -20.45 12.06
N LEU A 108 0.02 -20.29 11.62
CA LEU A 108 -0.30 -19.56 10.39
C LEU A 108 0.11 -18.10 10.49
N ALA A 109 -0.12 -17.46 11.63
CA ALA A 109 0.24 -16.07 11.86
C ALA A 109 1.76 -15.80 11.88
N LYS A 110 2.59 -16.80 12.21
CA LYS A 110 4.06 -16.65 12.18
C LYS A 110 4.63 -16.35 10.80
N ASN A 111 3.90 -16.69 9.76
CA ASN A 111 4.33 -16.47 8.37
C ASN A 111 3.88 -15.12 7.82
N ILE A 112 3.13 -14.34 8.60
CA ILE A 112 2.68 -13.01 8.22
C ILE A 112 3.78 -11.99 8.54
N TRP A 113 3.91 -10.97 7.72
CA TRP A 113 4.96 -9.95 7.78
C TRP A 113 5.27 -9.38 9.18
N ASN A 114 4.25 -9.14 9.99
CA ASN A 114 4.43 -8.59 11.36
C ASN A 114 3.82 -9.48 12.45
N GLY A 115 3.43 -10.73 12.14
CA GLY A 115 2.75 -11.64 13.04
C GLY A 115 1.31 -11.24 13.39
N THR A 116 0.78 -10.23 12.72
CA THR A 116 -0.58 -9.71 12.95
C THR A 116 -1.39 -9.78 11.64
N ILE A 117 -2.57 -10.37 11.71
CA ILE A 117 -3.52 -10.39 10.60
C ILE A 117 -4.07 -8.98 10.42
N THR A 118 -4.06 -8.50 9.18
CA THR A 118 -4.59 -7.18 8.81
C THR A 118 -6.11 -7.11 8.95
N THR A 119 -6.64 -5.90 8.82
CA THR A 119 -8.10 -5.66 8.87
C THR A 119 -8.81 -6.22 7.64
N TYR A 120 -8.11 -6.38 6.52
CA TYR A 120 -8.71 -6.72 5.24
C TYR A 120 -8.46 -8.18 4.85
N GLY A 121 -9.47 -8.78 4.21
CA GLY A 121 -9.45 -10.16 3.78
C GLY A 121 -9.80 -11.11 4.93
N LEU A 122 -8.81 -11.74 5.52
CA LEU A 122 -9.00 -12.69 6.61
C LEU A 122 -9.30 -11.98 7.94
N GLN A 123 -10.47 -12.23 8.50
CA GLN A 123 -10.83 -11.73 9.83
C GLN A 123 -10.59 -12.83 10.87
N ARG A 124 -9.51 -12.72 11.61
CA ARG A 124 -9.05 -13.73 12.59
C ARG A 124 -10.10 -14.10 13.64
N GLU A 125 -10.90 -13.14 14.08
CA GLU A 125 -11.85 -13.31 15.19
C GLU A 125 -13.26 -13.64 14.73
N SER A 126 -13.48 -13.68 13.43
CA SER A 126 -14.79 -13.97 12.85
C SER A 126 -14.90 -15.45 12.49
N ASN A 127 -15.93 -16.14 12.98
CA ASN A 127 -16.34 -17.46 12.50
C ASN A 127 -17.25 -17.33 11.25
N THR A 128 -17.11 -16.25 10.51
CA THR A 128 -17.87 -16.03 9.29
C THR A 128 -17.22 -16.79 8.13
N PRO A 129 -17.96 -17.69 7.48
CA PRO A 129 -17.45 -18.36 6.28
C PRO A 129 -17.06 -17.36 5.21
N PHE A 130 -16.02 -17.69 4.47
CA PHE A 130 -15.52 -16.84 3.39
C PHE A 130 -15.07 -17.66 2.19
N ALA A 131 -14.94 -17.01 1.05
CA ALA A 131 -14.31 -17.60 -0.11
C ALA A 131 -13.24 -16.68 -0.69
N VAL A 132 -12.18 -17.28 -1.19
CA VAL A 132 -11.07 -16.59 -1.84
C VAL A 132 -11.04 -17.01 -3.31
N TYR A 133 -11.04 -16.02 -4.19
CA TYR A 133 -10.94 -16.20 -5.63
C TYR A 133 -9.70 -15.49 -6.16
N ALA A 134 -9.15 -16.02 -7.25
CA ALA A 134 -8.10 -15.35 -8.00
C ALA A 134 -8.45 -15.34 -9.50
N PHE A 135 -8.04 -14.29 -10.18
CA PHE A 135 -8.21 -14.16 -11.63
C PHE A 135 -7.19 -13.18 -12.20
N ARG A 136 -7.07 -13.19 -13.53
CA ARG A 136 -6.31 -12.20 -14.29
C ARG A 136 -7.28 -11.38 -15.15
N ASN A 137 -6.95 -10.11 -15.35
CA ASN A 137 -7.64 -9.24 -16.30
C ASN A 137 -6.62 -8.29 -16.92
N ASN A 138 -6.52 -8.30 -18.24
CA ASN A 138 -5.54 -7.50 -18.99
C ASN A 138 -4.11 -7.67 -18.44
N SER A 139 -3.71 -8.92 -18.19
CA SER A 139 -2.41 -9.34 -17.62
C SER A 139 -2.16 -8.93 -16.17
N LYS A 140 -3.03 -8.16 -15.54
CA LYS A 140 -2.97 -7.86 -14.11
C LYS A 140 -3.53 -9.02 -13.29
N LYS A 141 -3.09 -9.13 -12.05
CA LYS A 141 -3.43 -10.21 -11.11
C LYS A 141 -4.34 -9.67 -10.02
N TYR A 142 -5.40 -10.42 -9.70
CA TYR A 142 -6.38 -10.02 -8.70
C TYR A 142 -6.67 -11.16 -7.73
N ILE A 143 -6.82 -10.81 -6.46
CA ILE A 143 -7.38 -11.68 -5.42
C ILE A 143 -8.62 -11.02 -4.87
N LEU A 144 -9.68 -11.81 -4.72
CA LEU A 144 -10.95 -11.39 -4.16
C LEU A 144 -11.28 -12.27 -2.97
N ASN A 145 -11.63 -11.64 -1.84
CA ASN A 145 -12.19 -12.30 -0.67
C ASN A 145 -13.63 -11.86 -0.49
N ILE A 146 -14.53 -12.81 -0.32
CA ILE A 146 -15.96 -12.56 -0.10
C ILE A 146 -16.41 -13.23 1.18
N GLN A 147 -17.11 -12.49 2.02
CA GLN A 147 -17.63 -12.93 3.32
C GLN A 147 -19.04 -12.44 3.49
N SER A 148 -19.88 -13.25 4.12
CA SER A 148 -21.23 -12.84 4.50
C SER A 148 -21.72 -13.55 5.76
N ASN A 149 -22.58 -12.88 6.50
CA ASN A 149 -23.39 -13.45 7.56
C ASN A 149 -24.83 -12.93 7.45
N SER A 150 -25.67 -13.19 8.44
CA SER A 150 -27.07 -12.77 8.39
C SER A 150 -27.28 -11.24 8.40
N ALA A 151 -26.27 -10.46 8.79
CA ALA A 151 -26.37 -9.02 8.98
C ALA A 151 -25.65 -8.21 7.89
N GLN A 152 -24.61 -8.77 7.25
CA GLN A 152 -23.75 -8.01 6.35
C GLN A 152 -22.98 -8.90 5.38
N GLY A 153 -22.49 -8.29 4.30
CA GLY A 153 -21.55 -8.87 3.36
C GLY A 153 -20.39 -7.92 3.07
N ASN A 154 -19.21 -8.49 2.92
CA ASN A 154 -17.98 -7.76 2.56
C ASN A 154 -17.33 -8.40 1.35
N ILE A 155 -16.83 -7.59 0.44
CA ILE A 155 -15.98 -8.03 -0.66
C ILE A 155 -14.72 -7.17 -0.65
N PHE A 156 -13.59 -7.84 -0.61
CA PHE A 156 -12.26 -7.23 -0.71
C PHE A 156 -11.66 -7.64 -2.04
N ILE A 157 -11.26 -6.68 -2.87
CA ILE A 157 -10.65 -6.95 -4.17
C ILE A 157 -9.29 -6.26 -4.23
N MET A 158 -8.25 -7.07 -4.35
CA MET A 158 -6.87 -6.61 -4.46
C MET A 158 -6.36 -6.73 -5.90
N GLU A 159 -6.00 -5.60 -6.51
CA GLU A 159 -5.13 -5.59 -7.68
C GLU A 159 -3.68 -5.67 -7.18
N LEU A 160 -2.99 -6.79 -7.45
CA LEU A 160 -1.63 -7.00 -6.98
C LEU A 160 -0.67 -6.01 -7.63
N LYS A 161 0.15 -5.37 -6.81
CA LYS A 161 1.24 -4.49 -7.24
C LYS A 161 2.46 -4.78 -6.40
N ASP A 162 3.61 -4.80 -7.05
CA ASP A 162 4.86 -4.80 -6.31
C ASP A 162 5.07 -3.45 -5.63
N PHE A 163 5.64 -3.48 -4.43
CA PHE A 163 6.03 -2.25 -3.75
C PHE A 163 7.13 -1.55 -4.54
N GLU A 164 6.85 -0.34 -4.98
CA GLU A 164 7.83 0.52 -5.62
C GLU A 164 8.46 1.44 -4.57
N GLN A 165 9.75 1.23 -4.32
CA GLN A 165 10.50 2.11 -3.44
C GLN A 165 10.75 3.44 -4.15
N THR A 166 10.06 4.47 -3.67
CA THR A 166 10.16 5.84 -4.21
C THR A 166 11.08 6.75 -3.38
N ILE A 167 11.62 6.23 -2.25
CA ILE A 167 12.62 6.96 -1.48
C ILE A 167 13.96 6.78 -2.18
N GLU A 168 14.34 7.76 -2.93
CA GLU A 168 15.65 7.81 -3.60
C GLU A 168 16.61 8.70 -2.81
N LYS A 169 17.92 8.37 -2.94
CA LYS A 169 18.96 9.28 -2.50
C LYS A 169 18.89 10.54 -3.38
N TYR A 170 18.78 11.71 -2.78
CA TYR A 170 18.75 12.97 -3.53
C TYR A 170 20.13 13.25 -4.11
N THR A 171 20.29 12.95 -5.41
CA THR A 171 21.59 12.96 -6.10
C THR A 171 21.96 14.33 -6.64
N ALA A 172 23.22 14.50 -7.03
CA ALA A 172 23.72 15.71 -7.69
C ALA A 172 22.91 16.06 -8.96
N GLU A 173 22.49 15.05 -9.75
CA GLU A 173 21.68 15.24 -10.96
C GLU A 173 20.26 15.74 -10.63
N GLN A 174 19.65 15.20 -9.60
CA GLN A 174 18.33 15.65 -9.12
C GLN A 174 18.40 17.08 -8.60
N MET A 175 19.43 17.41 -7.80
CA MET A 175 19.68 18.79 -7.34
C MET A 175 19.83 19.74 -8.53
N LYS A 176 20.62 19.36 -9.55
CA LYS A 176 20.80 20.16 -10.77
C LYS A 176 19.47 20.39 -11.50
N SER A 177 18.68 19.33 -11.66
CA SER A 177 17.37 19.42 -12.30
C SER A 177 16.42 20.37 -11.57
N ASP A 178 16.39 20.33 -10.24
CA ASP A 178 15.53 21.21 -9.44
C ASP A 178 16.00 22.67 -9.50
N ILE A 179 17.31 22.90 -9.41
CA ILE A 179 17.89 24.24 -9.57
C ILE A 179 17.57 24.81 -10.95
N ASP A 180 17.69 24.02 -12.02
CA ASP A 180 17.40 24.49 -13.37
C ASP A 180 15.91 24.82 -13.58
N LYS A 181 15.01 24.06 -12.94
CA LYS A 181 13.57 24.26 -13.08
C LYS A 181 13.00 25.36 -12.18
N THR A 182 13.50 25.47 -10.95
CA THR A 182 12.89 26.30 -9.90
C THR A 182 13.81 27.35 -9.31
N GLY A 183 15.09 27.34 -9.68
CA GLY A 183 16.14 28.20 -9.12
C GLY A 183 16.66 27.78 -7.75
N LYS A 184 16.15 26.68 -7.17
CA LYS A 184 16.56 26.19 -5.85
C LYS A 184 16.42 24.69 -5.71
N ALA A 185 17.18 24.10 -4.79
CA ALA A 185 17.01 22.74 -4.28
C ALA A 185 16.79 22.80 -2.76
N ILE A 186 15.82 22.04 -2.24
CA ILE A 186 15.52 21.97 -0.80
C ILE A 186 16.09 20.67 -0.25
N LEU A 187 16.99 20.76 0.72
CA LEU A 187 17.71 19.63 1.29
C LEU A 187 17.43 19.48 2.77
N ASN A 188 17.15 18.25 3.20
CA ASN A 188 17.02 17.91 4.62
C ASN A 188 18.35 17.34 5.12
N ILE A 189 19.22 18.21 5.61
CA ILE A 189 20.55 17.83 6.12
C ILE A 189 20.46 17.63 7.63
N ASN A 190 20.81 16.45 8.12
CA ASN A 190 20.74 16.13 9.52
C ASN A 190 22.01 16.56 10.28
N PHE A 191 21.79 17.30 11.38
CA PHE A 191 22.82 17.74 12.31
C PHE A 191 22.57 17.16 13.69
N ASP A 192 23.58 17.20 14.55
CA ASP A 192 23.39 16.92 15.98
C ASP A 192 22.42 17.94 16.61
N THR A 193 21.72 17.51 17.62
CA THR A 193 20.74 18.37 18.33
C THR A 193 21.45 19.62 18.88
N ASP A 194 20.89 20.80 18.56
CA ASP A 194 21.40 22.13 18.94
C ASP A 194 22.88 22.42 18.54
N LYS A 195 23.37 21.71 17.50
CA LYS A 195 24.73 21.88 16.96
C LYS A 195 24.72 22.02 15.45
N ALA A 196 25.85 22.48 14.91
CA ALA A 196 26.13 22.52 13.47
C ALA A 196 27.01 21.33 13.00
N THR A 197 27.20 20.31 13.85
CA THR A 197 27.92 19.08 13.48
C THR A 197 27.05 18.19 12.64
N LEU A 198 27.51 17.82 11.45
CA LEU A 198 26.81 16.90 10.55
C LEU A 198 26.73 15.49 11.13
N LYS A 199 25.58 14.85 10.98
CA LYS A 199 25.47 13.42 11.14
C LYS A 199 25.95 12.68 9.89
N PRO A 200 26.25 11.36 9.97
CA PRO A 200 26.76 10.60 8.82
C PRO A 200 25.87 10.62 7.57
N ASP A 201 24.55 10.68 7.73
CA ASP A 201 23.59 10.82 6.64
C ASP A 201 23.55 12.25 6.08
N GLY A 202 23.70 13.27 6.92
CA GLY A 202 23.88 14.66 6.50
C GLY A 202 25.14 14.85 5.67
N GLN A 203 26.25 14.22 6.05
CA GLN A 203 27.52 14.26 5.28
C GLN A 203 27.32 13.73 3.86
N LYS A 204 26.56 12.67 3.67
CA LYS A 204 26.28 12.11 2.34
C LYS A 204 25.59 13.10 1.40
N ILE A 205 24.72 13.97 1.95
CA ILE A 205 24.06 15.01 1.15
C ILE A 205 25.05 16.11 0.77
N VAL A 206 25.93 16.48 1.68
CA VAL A 206 27.02 17.45 1.40
C VAL A 206 27.96 16.91 0.32
N ASP A 207 28.28 15.62 0.33
CA ASP A 207 29.07 14.97 -0.71
C ASP A 207 28.40 15.05 -2.09
N GLU A 208 27.08 14.98 -2.18
CA GLU A 208 26.32 15.19 -3.42
C GLU A 208 26.35 16.65 -3.89
N ILE A 209 26.30 17.62 -2.96
CA ILE A 209 26.50 19.05 -3.30
C ILE A 209 27.89 19.27 -3.90
N TYR A 210 28.92 18.67 -3.28
CA TYR A 210 30.28 18.72 -3.80
C TYR A 210 30.37 18.11 -5.20
N ALA A 211 29.78 16.95 -5.43
CA ALA A 211 29.72 16.29 -6.74
C ALA A 211 29.03 17.17 -7.79
N LEU A 212 27.92 17.82 -7.42
CA LEU A 212 27.20 18.77 -8.28
C LEU A 212 28.09 19.91 -8.73
N LEU A 213 28.78 20.57 -7.79
CA LEU A 213 29.66 21.71 -8.09
C LEU A 213 30.89 21.28 -8.91
N ASN A 214 31.42 20.11 -8.63
CA ASN A 214 32.59 19.57 -9.33
C ASN A 214 32.29 19.24 -10.81
N THR A 215 31.07 18.78 -11.10
CA THR A 215 30.64 18.49 -12.47
C THR A 215 30.09 19.71 -13.21
N ASN A 216 29.78 20.81 -12.50
CA ASN A 216 29.21 22.03 -13.05
C ASN A 216 30.05 23.27 -12.65
N SER A 217 31.23 23.40 -13.15
CA SER A 217 32.22 24.42 -12.75
C SER A 217 31.73 25.88 -12.83
N ASN A 218 30.75 26.18 -13.66
CA ASN A 218 30.15 27.51 -13.79
C ASN A 218 28.97 27.74 -12.83
N LEU A 219 28.51 26.73 -12.11
CA LEU A 219 27.40 26.83 -11.18
C LEU A 219 27.86 27.53 -9.89
N LYS A 220 27.13 28.55 -9.48
CA LYS A 220 27.33 29.25 -8.21
C LYS A 220 26.07 29.06 -7.36
N LEU A 221 26.23 28.58 -6.14
CA LEU A 221 25.14 28.31 -5.20
C LEU A 221 25.26 29.26 -4.00
N SER A 222 24.11 29.63 -3.45
CA SER A 222 23.97 30.19 -2.11
C SER A 222 23.37 29.10 -1.20
N VAL A 223 23.98 28.90 -0.04
CA VAL A 223 23.45 27.94 0.98
C VAL A 223 22.70 28.72 2.03
N GLU A 224 21.42 28.42 2.17
CA GLU A 224 20.52 29.03 3.17
C GLU A 224 20.15 27.99 4.22
N GLY A 225 20.47 28.24 5.50
CA GLY A 225 20.08 27.39 6.61
C GLY A 225 18.74 27.83 7.20
N HIS A 226 17.87 26.86 7.46
CA HIS A 226 16.60 27.07 8.15
C HIS A 226 16.51 26.16 9.38
N THR A 227 15.83 26.61 10.43
CA THR A 227 15.49 25.81 11.61
C THR A 227 13.97 25.81 11.79
N ASP A 228 13.46 24.91 12.60
CA ASP A 228 12.08 25.01 13.09
C ASP A 228 11.88 26.23 14.00
N ASN A 229 10.68 26.42 14.52
CA ASN A 229 10.32 27.51 15.39
C ASN A 229 10.46 27.19 16.90
N VAL A 230 11.09 26.07 17.23
CA VAL A 230 11.33 25.65 18.64
C VAL A 230 12.55 26.40 19.16
N GLY A 231 12.44 27.04 20.34
CA GLY A 231 13.49 27.81 20.96
C GLY A 231 13.43 29.33 20.67
N SER A 232 14.52 30.06 20.98
CA SER A 232 14.56 31.50 20.76
C SER A 232 14.93 31.84 19.31
N ALA A 233 14.30 32.88 18.74
CA ALA A 233 14.59 33.35 17.39
C ALA A 233 16.07 33.70 17.19
N THR A 234 16.73 34.28 18.20
CA THR A 234 18.14 34.64 18.15
C THR A 234 19.03 33.40 18.03
N ARG A 235 18.76 32.36 18.86
CA ARG A 235 19.50 31.11 18.79
C ARG A 235 19.27 30.39 17.47
N ASN A 236 18.04 30.32 17.02
CA ASN A 236 17.69 29.70 15.75
C ASN A 236 18.37 30.38 14.55
N LYS A 237 18.42 31.71 14.53
CA LYS A 237 19.14 32.45 13.50
C LYS A 237 20.64 32.17 13.52
N GLN A 238 21.26 32.14 14.71
CA GLN A 238 22.64 31.77 14.86
C GLN A 238 22.92 30.35 14.37
N LEU A 239 22.12 29.38 14.83
CA LEU A 239 22.28 27.98 14.47
C LEU A 239 22.07 27.72 12.97
N SER A 240 21.10 28.38 12.34
CA SER A 240 20.88 28.26 10.90
C SER A 240 22.10 28.77 10.10
N THR A 241 22.70 29.85 10.55
CA THR A 241 23.93 30.41 9.95
C THR A 241 25.15 29.48 10.14
N GLU A 242 25.32 28.95 11.35
CA GLU A 242 26.39 27.99 11.65
C GLU A 242 26.26 26.71 10.80
N ARG A 243 25.03 26.18 10.63
CA ARG A 243 24.77 25.01 9.80
C ARG A 243 25.00 25.26 8.32
N ALA A 244 24.58 26.41 7.80
CA ALA A 244 24.86 26.79 6.41
C ALA A 244 26.38 26.88 6.17
N ASN A 245 27.14 27.47 7.10
CA ASN A 245 28.61 27.56 7.02
C ASN A 245 29.28 26.18 7.10
N THR A 246 28.72 25.22 7.82
CA THR A 246 29.26 23.85 7.89
C THR A 246 29.10 23.11 6.55
N VAL A 247 28.06 23.43 5.79
CA VAL A 247 27.79 22.83 4.46
C VAL A 247 28.66 23.47 3.36
N MET A 248 29.09 24.72 3.53
CA MET A 248 29.95 25.43 2.58
C MET A 248 31.42 24.99 2.69
#